data_69b5f7ffb2eb12942c48e1f2077014d0
#
_entry.id   69b5f7ffb2eb12942c48e1f2077014d0
#
_cell.length_a   1.000
_cell.length_b   1.000
_cell.length_c   1.000
_cell.angle_alpha   90.00
_cell.angle_beta   90.00
_cell.angle_gamma   90.00
#
_symmetry.space_group_name_H-M   'P 1'
#
loop_
_entity.id
_entity.type
_entity.pdbx_description
1 polymer ?
#
loop_
_entity_poly.entity_id
_entity_poly.type
_entity_poly.pdbx_seq_one_letter_code
_entity_poly.pdbx_strand_id
1 'polypeptide(L)'
;LNSWRSPVLHHSDAKLQAVDLSLFDQLEEMIFPVPEERMYWQSIIAHLVQCPEERVPVGTILCGAGGTGKSFYLTNVLSKILKTQVSTSVRWGERSIAYSWADCLLMVFDDPCNLTKDTLMRLTSLVSQPEVKGEAKYLPSVMYSLFCHTVLLINPENHADMQLPKDDRRWFIPEEVSYPIRFDPDDGHRLTVQECQREVSDFIQGYLNQRELVGPELWDEAILYRYLHMAYNKQALFRGAPLTDYKRSWIEGGKTDLQLFVDDQLEEFGNPAVVLPGWIKEHMRDGDRFTEEQIRGVLRERGYVAAKEAVRYVDHEGVTRRCRCWINKKRLSLDGVLVTKQVRNELTRMDNLIYGTCNKADAANDPPDDDTQSFIF
;
A
#
# COMPACT_ATOMS: atom_id res chain seq x y z
N LEU A 1 5.15 -28.07 -10.52
CA LEU A 1 3.97 -28.35 -11.35
C LEU A 1 2.73 -27.94 -10.58
N ASN A 2 1.94 -27.02 -11.13
CA ASN A 2 0.63 -26.72 -10.59
C ASN A 2 -0.28 -27.94 -10.79
N SER A 3 -0.73 -28.57 -9.71
CA SER A 3 -1.60 -29.74 -9.77
C SER A 3 -3.09 -29.39 -9.88
N TRP A 4 -3.41 -28.08 -9.83
CA TRP A 4 -4.79 -27.65 -9.97
C TRP A 4 -5.30 -27.92 -11.39
N ARG A 5 -6.50 -28.41 -11.45
CA ARG A 5 -7.27 -28.55 -12.70
C ARG A 5 -8.64 -27.96 -12.44
N SER A 6 -9.19 -27.29 -13.44
CA SER A 6 -10.56 -26.80 -13.36
C SER A 6 -11.47 -27.96 -12.95
N PRO A 7 -12.31 -27.80 -11.94
CA PRO A 7 -13.31 -28.80 -11.61
C PRO A 7 -14.19 -29.10 -12.82
N VAL A 8 -14.59 -30.36 -12.97
CA VAL A 8 -15.56 -30.73 -14.00
C VAL A 8 -16.92 -30.23 -13.54
N LEU A 9 -17.60 -29.49 -14.40
CA LEU A 9 -18.99 -29.10 -14.16
C LEU A 9 -19.90 -30.32 -14.40
N HIS A 10 -20.65 -30.71 -13.42
CA HIS A 10 -21.56 -31.87 -13.50
C HIS A 10 -22.98 -31.46 -13.91
N HIS A 11 -23.34 -30.20 -13.73
CA HIS A 11 -24.64 -29.65 -14.07
C HIS A 11 -24.61 -28.95 -15.43
N SER A 12 -25.75 -28.93 -16.13
CA SER A 12 -25.90 -28.25 -17.41
C SER A 12 -25.85 -26.73 -17.23
N ASP A 13 -25.36 -26.01 -18.26
CA ASP A 13 -25.26 -24.55 -18.28
C ASP A 13 -26.58 -23.87 -17.90
N ALA A 14 -27.71 -24.36 -18.46
CA ALA A 14 -29.03 -23.81 -18.14
C ALA A 14 -29.39 -23.93 -16.65
N LYS A 15 -28.97 -25.04 -16.01
CA LYS A 15 -29.20 -25.24 -14.59
C LYS A 15 -28.30 -24.37 -13.75
N LEU A 16 -27.04 -24.21 -14.11
CA LEU A 16 -26.07 -23.36 -13.44
C LEU A 16 -26.45 -21.87 -13.54
N GLN A 17 -26.89 -21.41 -14.71
CA GLN A 17 -27.37 -20.04 -14.92
C GLN A 17 -28.68 -19.73 -14.18
N ALA A 18 -29.47 -20.73 -13.84
CA ALA A 18 -30.73 -20.55 -13.11
C ALA A 18 -30.55 -20.41 -11.59
N VAL A 19 -29.34 -20.64 -11.07
CA VAL A 19 -29.07 -20.50 -9.63
C VAL A 19 -29.06 -19.02 -9.27
N ASP A 20 -29.86 -18.65 -8.27
CA ASP A 20 -29.83 -17.30 -7.69
C ASP A 20 -28.59 -17.12 -6.79
N LEU A 21 -27.62 -16.35 -7.26
CA LEU A 21 -26.37 -16.03 -6.56
C LEU A 21 -26.42 -14.69 -5.82
N SER A 22 -27.61 -14.14 -5.56
CA SER A 22 -27.77 -12.81 -4.91
C SER A 22 -27.06 -12.71 -3.56
N LEU A 23 -27.08 -13.76 -2.73
CA LEU A 23 -26.35 -13.78 -1.45
C LEU A 23 -24.83 -13.86 -1.65
N PHE A 24 -24.36 -14.49 -2.72
CA PHE A 24 -22.95 -14.46 -3.08
C PHE A 24 -22.53 -13.04 -3.53
N ASP A 25 -23.34 -12.37 -4.33
CA ASP A 25 -23.11 -10.99 -4.75
C ASP A 25 -23.07 -10.04 -3.55
N GLN A 26 -24.01 -10.18 -2.60
CA GLN A 26 -24.00 -9.40 -1.36
C GLN A 26 -22.76 -9.68 -0.51
N LEU A 27 -22.29 -10.92 -0.42
CA LEU A 27 -21.06 -11.25 0.28
C LEU A 27 -19.85 -10.56 -0.36
N GLU A 28 -19.74 -10.57 -1.70
CA GLU A 28 -18.68 -9.84 -2.40
C GLU A 28 -18.78 -8.33 -2.20
N GLU A 29 -19.99 -7.79 -2.13
CA GLU A 29 -20.28 -6.39 -1.85
C GLU A 29 -19.84 -5.96 -0.45
N MET A 30 -20.05 -6.83 0.53
CA MET A 30 -19.57 -6.62 1.91
C MET A 30 -18.03 -6.59 1.99
N ILE A 31 -17.34 -7.45 1.22
CA ILE A 31 -15.87 -7.52 1.24
C ILE A 31 -15.25 -6.45 0.34
N PHE A 32 -15.89 -6.09 -0.77
CA PHE A 32 -15.45 -5.09 -1.74
C PHE A 32 -16.57 -4.08 -1.99
N PRO A 33 -16.76 -3.09 -1.11
CA PRO A 33 -17.89 -2.15 -1.20
C PRO A 33 -17.81 -1.23 -2.42
N VAL A 34 -16.59 -0.93 -2.90
CA VAL A 34 -16.38 -0.08 -4.08
C VAL A 34 -16.53 -0.92 -5.36
N PRO A 35 -17.47 -0.60 -6.26
CA PRO A 35 -17.78 -1.43 -7.44
C PRO A 35 -16.58 -1.66 -8.36
N GLU A 36 -15.74 -0.64 -8.60
CA GLU A 36 -14.56 -0.74 -9.47
C GLU A 36 -13.51 -1.68 -8.87
N GLU A 37 -13.32 -1.65 -7.55
CA GLU A 37 -12.41 -2.51 -6.82
C GLU A 37 -12.92 -3.95 -6.78
N ARG A 38 -14.23 -4.12 -6.58
CA ARG A 38 -14.91 -5.42 -6.67
C ARG A 38 -14.73 -6.03 -8.06
N MET A 39 -14.94 -5.27 -9.12
CA MET A 39 -14.74 -5.73 -10.49
C MET A 39 -13.28 -6.09 -10.78
N TYR A 40 -12.33 -5.35 -10.21
CA TYR A 40 -10.90 -5.69 -10.34
C TYR A 40 -10.59 -7.01 -9.62
N TRP A 41 -11.09 -7.22 -8.41
CA TRP A 41 -10.97 -8.48 -7.68
C TRP A 41 -11.61 -9.65 -8.43
N GLN A 42 -12.85 -9.50 -8.88
CA GLN A 42 -13.55 -10.50 -9.68
C GLN A 42 -12.76 -10.87 -10.94
N SER A 43 -12.09 -9.88 -11.57
CA SER A 43 -11.22 -10.11 -12.72
C SER A 43 -10.00 -10.96 -12.36
N ILE A 44 -9.43 -10.80 -11.15
CA ILE A 44 -8.36 -11.66 -10.65
C ILE A 44 -8.87 -13.10 -10.51
N ILE A 45 -10.02 -13.30 -9.86
CA ILE A 45 -10.58 -14.65 -9.67
C ILE A 45 -10.93 -15.30 -11.02
N ALA A 46 -11.55 -14.55 -11.94
CA ALA A 46 -11.84 -15.02 -13.28
C ALA A 46 -10.57 -15.45 -14.02
N HIS A 47 -9.49 -14.67 -13.91
CA HIS A 47 -8.20 -15.02 -14.51
C HIS A 47 -7.61 -16.30 -13.92
N LEU A 48 -7.62 -16.45 -12.59
CA LEU A 48 -7.13 -17.66 -11.92
C LEU A 48 -7.87 -18.92 -12.34
N VAL A 49 -9.16 -18.79 -12.64
CA VAL A 49 -10.01 -19.92 -13.09
C VAL A 49 -9.81 -20.20 -14.58
N GLN A 50 -9.75 -19.16 -15.43
CA GLN A 50 -9.69 -19.29 -16.89
C GLN A 50 -8.27 -19.55 -17.42
N CYS A 51 -7.25 -18.99 -16.73
CA CYS A 51 -5.84 -19.05 -17.15
C CYS A 51 -4.94 -19.43 -15.95
N PRO A 52 -5.13 -20.60 -15.33
CA PRO A 52 -4.41 -20.98 -14.10
C PRO A 52 -2.91 -21.15 -14.28
N GLU A 53 -2.44 -21.24 -15.55
CA GLU A 53 -1.02 -21.31 -15.91
C GLU A 53 -0.36 -19.94 -16.02
N GLU A 54 -1.12 -18.84 -15.94
CA GLU A 54 -0.59 -17.49 -16.01
C GLU A 54 -0.76 -16.79 -14.66
N ARG A 55 0.31 -16.28 -14.12
CA ARG A 55 0.29 -15.58 -12.85
C ARG A 55 0.05 -14.08 -13.03
N VAL A 56 -0.92 -13.53 -12.32
CA VAL A 56 -1.07 -12.07 -12.17
C VAL A 56 0.04 -11.54 -11.25
N PRO A 57 0.86 -10.56 -11.69
CA PRO A 57 1.99 -10.05 -10.88
C PRO A 57 1.54 -9.04 -9.80
N VAL A 58 0.41 -9.31 -9.19
CA VAL A 58 -0.22 -8.50 -8.14
C VAL A 58 -0.61 -9.40 -6.98
N GLY A 59 -0.42 -8.94 -5.76
CA GLY A 59 -1.01 -9.51 -4.55
C GLY A 59 -2.12 -8.61 -4.02
N THR A 60 -2.93 -9.13 -3.12
CA THR A 60 -4.04 -8.38 -2.50
C THR A 60 -3.83 -8.26 -0.99
N ILE A 61 -4.07 -7.09 -0.44
CA ILE A 61 -4.12 -6.87 1.01
C ILE A 61 -5.54 -6.46 1.35
N LEU A 62 -6.25 -7.29 2.11
CA LEU A 62 -7.57 -6.99 2.66
C LEU A 62 -7.40 -6.55 4.12
N CYS A 63 -7.54 -5.25 4.35
CA CYS A 63 -7.57 -4.68 5.69
C CYS A 63 -8.99 -4.56 6.19
N GLY A 64 -9.22 -4.79 7.47
CA GLY A 64 -10.54 -4.60 8.08
C GLY A 64 -10.65 -5.30 9.42
N ALA A 65 -11.61 -4.86 10.23
CA ALA A 65 -11.85 -5.38 11.56
C ALA A 65 -12.13 -6.90 11.58
N GLY A 66 -11.89 -7.53 12.72
CA GLY A 66 -12.25 -8.94 12.94
C GLY A 66 -13.77 -9.16 12.87
N GLY A 67 -14.20 -10.29 12.27
CA GLY A 67 -15.62 -10.64 12.18
C GLY A 67 -16.38 -9.96 11.03
N THR A 68 -15.69 -9.36 10.07
CA THR A 68 -16.31 -8.76 8.87
C THR A 68 -16.55 -9.76 7.71
N GLY A 69 -16.24 -11.03 7.89
CA GLY A 69 -16.47 -12.08 6.87
C GLY A 69 -15.31 -12.33 5.90
N LYS A 70 -14.19 -11.59 5.96
CA LYS A 70 -13.02 -11.75 5.07
C LYS A 70 -12.51 -13.19 4.97
N SER A 71 -12.18 -13.78 6.13
CA SER A 71 -11.67 -15.16 6.19
C SER A 71 -12.71 -16.14 5.66
N PHE A 72 -13.99 -15.98 6.01
CA PHE A 72 -15.07 -16.82 5.52
C PHE A 72 -15.14 -16.81 3.98
N TYR A 73 -15.14 -15.64 3.37
CA TYR A 73 -15.19 -15.50 1.91
C TYR A 73 -14.03 -16.21 1.21
N LEU A 74 -12.79 -16.00 1.69
CA LEU A 74 -11.61 -16.57 1.03
C LEU A 74 -11.45 -18.08 1.32
N THR A 75 -11.70 -18.51 2.56
CA THR A 75 -11.35 -19.87 3.00
C THR A 75 -12.52 -20.86 2.95
N ASN A 76 -13.76 -20.38 3.00
CA ASN A 76 -14.95 -21.22 2.96
C ASN A 76 -15.71 -21.16 1.63
N VAL A 77 -15.68 -20.00 0.96
CA VAL A 77 -16.38 -19.82 -0.32
C VAL A 77 -15.42 -20.06 -1.49
N LEU A 78 -14.39 -19.22 -1.64
CA LEU A 78 -13.48 -19.34 -2.79
C LEU A 78 -12.66 -20.64 -2.78
N SER A 79 -12.39 -21.22 -1.62
CA SER A 79 -11.72 -22.53 -1.52
C SER A 79 -12.50 -23.68 -2.16
N LYS A 80 -13.80 -23.53 -2.44
CA LYS A 80 -14.60 -24.53 -3.14
C LYS A 80 -14.36 -24.54 -4.64
N ILE A 81 -13.98 -23.39 -5.20
CA ILE A 81 -13.74 -23.22 -6.62
C ILE A 81 -12.26 -23.05 -6.97
N LEU A 82 -11.42 -22.69 -6.01
CA LEU A 82 -9.98 -22.51 -6.16
C LEU A 82 -9.22 -23.37 -5.17
N LYS A 83 -8.10 -23.94 -5.59
CA LYS A 83 -7.19 -24.61 -4.65
C LYS A 83 -6.53 -23.57 -3.77
N THR A 84 -7.01 -23.43 -2.54
CA THR A 84 -6.58 -22.42 -1.57
C THR A 84 -5.71 -23.04 -0.49
N GLN A 85 -4.64 -22.36 -0.11
CA GLN A 85 -3.82 -22.65 1.06
C GLN A 85 -3.92 -21.49 2.04
N VAL A 86 -4.01 -21.78 3.32
CA VAL A 86 -4.12 -20.79 4.40
C VAL A 86 -2.95 -20.94 5.36
N SER A 87 -2.37 -19.82 5.76
CA SER A 87 -1.30 -19.77 6.77
C SER A 87 -1.52 -18.60 7.72
N THR A 88 -1.28 -18.83 9.00
CA THR A 88 -1.29 -17.77 10.04
C THR A 88 0.09 -17.17 10.29
N SER A 89 1.09 -17.51 9.50
CA SER A 89 2.44 -16.94 9.61
C SER A 89 3.15 -16.92 8.27
N VAL A 90 3.91 -15.85 8.04
CA VAL A 90 4.84 -15.77 6.90
C VAL A 90 6.21 -16.25 7.40
N ARG A 91 6.55 -17.52 7.11
CA ARG A 91 7.82 -18.12 7.54
C ARG A 91 8.76 -18.25 6.37
N TRP A 92 9.83 -17.45 6.39
CA TRP A 92 10.90 -17.49 5.42
C TRP A 92 11.94 -18.53 5.83
N GLY A 93 12.33 -19.40 4.88
CA GLY A 93 13.33 -20.43 5.11
C GLY A 93 12.77 -21.77 5.63
N GLU A 94 11.47 -21.87 5.91
CA GLU A 94 10.83 -23.17 6.07
C GLU A 94 10.56 -23.77 4.70
N ARG A 95 11.16 -24.93 4.48
CA ARG A 95 11.13 -25.69 3.21
C ARG A 95 9.73 -26.04 2.74
N SER A 96 8.75 -26.00 3.63
CA SER A 96 7.35 -26.32 3.36
C SER A 96 6.56 -25.22 2.62
N ILE A 97 6.92 -23.95 2.75
CA ILE A 97 6.18 -22.85 2.14
C ILE A 97 6.27 -22.87 0.61
N ALA A 98 7.45 -23.08 0.07
CA ALA A 98 7.62 -23.13 -1.38
C ALA A 98 6.77 -24.22 -2.05
N TYR A 99 6.59 -25.35 -1.39
CA TYR A 99 5.74 -26.44 -1.90
C TYR A 99 4.26 -26.08 -1.86
N SER A 100 3.79 -25.53 -0.75
CA SER A 100 2.38 -25.14 -0.63
C SER A 100 2.00 -24.04 -1.63
N TRP A 101 2.91 -23.10 -1.89
CA TRP A 101 2.70 -22.03 -2.86
C TRP A 101 2.69 -22.55 -4.30
N ALA A 102 3.53 -23.54 -4.61
CA ALA A 102 3.57 -24.14 -5.95
C ALA A 102 2.33 -25.00 -6.26
N ASP A 103 1.59 -25.40 -5.23
CA ASP A 103 0.46 -26.33 -5.34
C ASP A 103 -0.91 -25.67 -5.04
N CYS A 104 -1.02 -24.36 -5.11
CA CYS A 104 -2.29 -23.66 -4.95
C CYS A 104 -2.45 -22.54 -5.98
N LEU A 105 -3.70 -22.08 -6.17
CA LEU A 105 -4.03 -20.89 -6.96
C LEU A 105 -4.24 -19.67 -6.07
N LEU A 106 -4.61 -19.86 -4.82
CA LEU A 106 -4.84 -18.80 -3.86
C LEU A 106 -4.08 -19.10 -2.57
N MET A 107 -3.11 -18.28 -2.23
CA MET A 107 -2.38 -18.33 -0.97
C MET A 107 -2.85 -17.21 -0.04
N VAL A 108 -3.49 -17.60 1.05
CA VAL A 108 -4.06 -16.68 2.03
C VAL A 108 -3.19 -16.68 3.29
N PHE A 109 -2.71 -15.50 3.69
CA PHE A 109 -2.12 -15.27 5.00
C PHE A 109 -3.16 -14.59 5.87
N ASP A 110 -3.72 -15.35 6.82
CA ASP A 110 -4.79 -14.89 7.70
C ASP A 110 -4.18 -14.36 9.00
N ASP A 111 -4.18 -13.04 9.15
CA ASP A 111 -3.62 -12.26 10.25
C ASP A 111 -2.23 -12.77 10.71
N PRO A 112 -1.23 -12.72 9.82
CA PRO A 112 0.06 -13.34 10.07
C PRO A 112 0.79 -12.64 11.21
N CYS A 113 1.05 -13.38 12.30
CA CYS A 113 1.63 -12.89 13.55
C CYS A 113 3.05 -12.30 13.43
N ASN A 114 3.73 -12.47 12.30
CA ASN A 114 5.09 -12.00 12.06
C ASN A 114 5.21 -11.07 10.84
N LEU A 115 4.14 -10.36 10.52
CA LEU A 115 4.14 -9.41 9.41
C LEU A 115 4.90 -8.14 9.82
N THR A 116 6.12 -8.01 9.32
CA THR A 116 6.99 -6.85 9.48
C THR A 116 7.22 -6.17 8.14
N LYS A 117 7.78 -4.97 8.13
CA LYS A 117 8.21 -4.28 6.90
C LYS A 117 9.14 -5.15 6.03
N ASP A 118 10.10 -5.84 6.63
CA ASP A 118 11.01 -6.74 5.91
C ASP A 118 10.25 -7.93 5.31
N THR A 119 9.33 -8.51 6.07
CA THR A 119 8.47 -9.60 5.60
C THR A 119 7.60 -9.15 4.43
N LEU A 120 7.00 -7.96 4.50
CA LEU A 120 6.19 -7.40 3.42
C LEU A 120 7.04 -7.12 2.16
N MET A 121 8.27 -6.60 2.31
CA MET A 121 9.17 -6.39 1.17
C MET A 121 9.54 -7.70 0.47
N ARG A 122 9.78 -8.78 1.24
CA ARG A 122 10.04 -10.11 0.69
C ARG A 122 8.83 -10.70 -0.03
N LEU A 123 7.62 -10.55 0.56
CA LEU A 123 6.38 -10.93 -0.11
C LEU A 123 6.17 -10.14 -1.40
N THR A 124 6.46 -8.84 -1.39
CA THR A 124 6.40 -7.98 -2.57
C THR A 124 7.32 -8.47 -3.69
N SER A 125 8.51 -8.94 -3.35
CA SER A 125 9.41 -9.58 -4.32
C SER A 125 8.83 -10.87 -4.87
N LEU A 126 8.28 -11.73 -4.00
CA LEU A 126 7.65 -12.98 -4.40
C LEU A 126 6.45 -12.78 -5.32
N VAL A 127 5.60 -11.80 -5.02
CA VAL A 127 4.44 -11.46 -5.87
C VAL A 127 4.87 -11.19 -7.31
N SER A 128 6.06 -10.62 -7.52
CA SER A 128 6.55 -10.23 -8.85
C SER A 128 7.43 -11.30 -9.53
N GLN A 129 7.95 -12.26 -8.78
CA GLN A 129 8.85 -13.28 -9.31
C GLN A 129 8.08 -14.45 -9.87
N PRO A 130 8.33 -14.87 -11.12
CA PRO A 130 7.63 -16.02 -11.71
C PRO A 130 8.08 -17.35 -11.09
N GLU A 131 9.28 -17.37 -10.53
CA GLU A 131 9.89 -18.59 -9.99
C GLU A 131 10.49 -18.33 -8.61
N VAL A 132 10.40 -19.32 -7.75
CA VAL A 132 10.98 -19.33 -6.40
C VAL A 132 11.83 -20.56 -6.20
N LYS A 133 12.99 -20.36 -5.59
CA LYS A 133 13.84 -21.46 -5.16
C LYS A 133 13.22 -22.14 -3.95
N GLY A 134 12.77 -23.36 -4.11
CA GLY A 134 12.27 -24.21 -3.04
C GLY A 134 13.30 -25.26 -2.64
N GLU A 135 13.37 -25.54 -1.35
CA GLU A 135 14.22 -26.57 -0.79
C GLU A 135 13.36 -27.53 0.02
N ALA A 136 13.44 -28.82 -0.27
CA ALA A 136 12.88 -29.86 0.59
C ALA A 136 13.98 -30.51 1.43
N LYS A 137 13.60 -30.95 2.62
CA LYS A 137 14.55 -31.67 3.50
C LYS A 137 15.08 -32.89 2.75
N TYR A 138 16.40 -32.98 2.62
CA TYR A 138 17.12 -34.05 1.94
C TYR A 138 17.00 -34.11 0.40
N LEU A 139 16.45 -33.07 -0.24
CA LEU A 139 16.39 -32.97 -1.69
C LEU A 139 17.18 -31.75 -2.16
N PRO A 140 17.72 -31.80 -3.40
CA PRO A 140 18.33 -30.61 -4.00
C PRO A 140 17.34 -29.47 -4.09
N SER A 141 17.82 -28.24 -4.01
CA SER A 141 16.99 -27.08 -4.26
C SER A 141 16.53 -27.04 -5.72
N VAL A 142 15.26 -26.79 -5.94
CA VAL A 142 14.63 -26.74 -7.27
C VAL A 142 13.91 -25.41 -7.43
N MET A 143 13.94 -24.88 -8.66
CA MET A 143 13.12 -23.72 -9.03
C MET A 143 11.68 -24.16 -9.28
N TYR A 144 10.74 -23.50 -8.62
CA TYR A 144 9.31 -23.73 -8.78
C TYR A 144 8.65 -22.52 -9.40
N SER A 145 7.89 -22.73 -10.46
CA SER A 145 7.00 -21.70 -11.00
C SER A 145 5.83 -21.49 -10.04
N LEU A 146 5.57 -20.23 -9.70
CA LEU A 146 4.46 -19.84 -8.84
C LEU A 146 3.29 -19.37 -9.68
N PHE A 147 2.13 -19.99 -9.48
CA PHE A 147 0.87 -19.64 -10.14
C PHE A 147 -0.15 -19.04 -9.17
N CYS A 148 0.15 -19.05 -7.87
CA CYS A 148 -0.77 -18.58 -6.85
C CYS A 148 -0.86 -17.05 -6.82
N HIS A 149 -2.07 -16.57 -6.61
CA HIS A 149 -2.32 -15.20 -6.15
C HIS A 149 -2.19 -15.15 -4.63
N THR A 150 -1.50 -14.13 -4.14
CA THR A 150 -1.22 -13.96 -2.70
C THR A 150 -2.19 -12.96 -2.10
N VAL A 151 -2.86 -13.35 -1.02
CA VAL A 151 -3.74 -12.47 -0.25
C VAL A 151 -3.26 -12.39 1.19
N LEU A 152 -3.14 -11.17 1.70
CA LEU A 152 -2.91 -10.89 3.11
C LEU A 152 -4.21 -10.38 3.72
N LEU A 153 -4.67 -11.02 4.79
CA LEU A 153 -5.74 -10.52 5.64
C LEU A 153 -5.09 -9.88 6.86
N ILE A 154 -5.40 -8.63 7.11
CA ILE A 154 -4.83 -7.89 8.23
C ILE A 154 -5.89 -7.08 8.95
N ASN A 155 -5.69 -6.88 10.24
CA ASN A 155 -6.50 -5.97 11.03
C ASN A 155 -5.91 -4.54 10.96
N PRO A 156 -6.74 -3.47 11.06
CA PRO A 156 -6.27 -2.09 10.96
C PRO A 156 -5.15 -1.75 11.95
N GLU A 157 -5.13 -2.38 13.12
CA GLU A 157 -4.12 -2.19 14.16
C GLU A 157 -2.73 -2.67 13.74
N ASN A 158 -2.66 -3.64 12.80
CA ASN A 158 -1.42 -4.28 12.36
C ASN A 158 -0.78 -3.59 11.15
N HIS A 159 -1.43 -2.59 10.55
CA HIS A 159 -0.91 -1.96 9.33
C HIS A 159 -0.03 -0.72 9.56
N ALA A 160 -0.05 -0.14 10.77
CA ALA A 160 0.66 1.11 11.07
C ALA A 160 2.17 1.07 10.74
N ASP A 161 2.79 -0.11 10.87
CA ASP A 161 4.22 -0.31 10.56
C ASP A 161 4.49 -0.71 9.10
N MET A 162 3.45 -0.91 8.29
CA MET A 162 3.57 -1.37 6.90
C MET A 162 3.65 -0.19 5.93
N GLN A 163 4.86 0.26 5.65
CA GLN A 163 5.11 1.31 4.65
C GLN A 163 5.22 0.71 3.24
N LEU A 164 4.42 1.23 2.34
CA LEU A 164 4.53 0.94 0.91
C LEU A 164 5.29 2.04 0.18
N PRO A 165 6.08 1.69 -0.86
CA PRO A 165 6.64 2.69 -1.76
C PRO A 165 5.54 3.51 -2.44
N LYS A 166 5.80 4.80 -2.73
CA LYS A 166 4.83 5.69 -3.40
C LYS A 166 4.40 5.20 -4.77
N ASP A 167 5.26 4.48 -5.45
CA ASP A 167 5.07 3.91 -6.78
C ASP A 167 4.76 2.41 -6.75
N ASP A 168 4.31 1.90 -5.61
CA ASP A 168 3.93 0.49 -5.51
C ASP A 168 2.81 0.14 -6.48
N ARG A 169 3.07 -0.84 -7.36
CA ARG A 169 2.14 -1.40 -8.34
C ARG A 169 1.84 -2.89 -8.12
N ARG A 170 2.32 -3.45 -7.01
CA ARG A 170 2.27 -4.89 -6.76
C ARG A 170 1.17 -5.28 -5.80
N TRP A 171 0.71 -4.38 -4.96
CA TRP A 171 -0.33 -4.65 -3.99
C TRP A 171 -1.64 -3.95 -4.36
N PHE A 172 -2.67 -4.72 -4.58
CA PHE A 172 -4.05 -4.24 -4.61
C PHE A 172 -4.54 -4.13 -3.18
N ILE A 173 -4.89 -2.93 -2.75
CA ILE A 173 -5.41 -2.64 -1.42
C ILE A 173 -6.76 -1.95 -1.64
N PRO A 174 -7.87 -2.71 -1.64
CA PRO A 174 -9.20 -2.15 -1.75
C PRO A 174 -9.59 -1.35 -0.51
N GLU A 175 -10.73 -0.70 -0.55
CA GLU A 175 -11.34 -0.02 0.60
C GLU A 175 -11.38 -0.95 1.81
N GLU A 176 -11.23 -0.37 3.01
CA GLU A 176 -11.25 -1.12 4.26
C GLU A 176 -12.56 -1.90 4.42
N VAL A 177 -12.44 -3.20 4.68
CA VAL A 177 -13.61 -4.05 4.94
C VAL A 177 -14.21 -3.68 6.29
N SER A 178 -15.35 -3.05 6.25
CA SER A 178 -16.08 -2.59 7.43
C SER A 178 -17.39 -3.36 7.62
N TYR A 179 -17.98 -3.24 8.80
CA TYR A 179 -19.30 -3.83 9.01
C TYR A 179 -20.34 -3.15 8.11
N PRO A 180 -21.18 -3.93 7.38
CA PRO A 180 -22.16 -3.39 6.44
C PRO A 180 -23.27 -2.62 7.15
N ILE A 181 -23.67 -3.06 8.34
CA ILE A 181 -24.68 -2.43 9.19
C ILE A 181 -23.97 -1.83 10.40
N ARG A 182 -24.07 -0.53 10.57
CA ARG A 182 -23.47 0.23 11.69
C ARG A 182 -24.51 0.92 12.57
N PHE A 183 -25.76 0.97 12.10
CA PHE A 183 -26.87 1.60 12.77
C PHE A 183 -28.07 0.67 12.73
N ASP A 184 -28.80 0.61 13.82
CA ASP A 184 -30.05 -0.14 13.89
C ASP A 184 -31.05 0.48 12.91
N PRO A 185 -31.68 -0.33 12.02
CA PRO A 185 -32.61 0.17 11.03
C PRO A 185 -33.94 0.69 11.64
N ASP A 186 -34.29 0.26 12.85
CA ASP A 186 -35.58 0.56 13.46
C ASP A 186 -35.53 1.89 14.26
N ASP A 187 -34.46 2.14 15.02
CA ASP A 187 -34.35 3.32 15.88
C ASP A 187 -33.12 4.21 15.57
N GLY A 188 -32.24 3.78 14.67
CA GLY A 188 -31.10 4.55 14.20
C GLY A 188 -29.96 4.70 15.20
N HIS A 189 -29.95 3.95 16.31
CA HIS A 189 -28.83 3.98 17.22
C HIS A 189 -27.60 3.28 16.61
N ARG A 190 -26.41 3.71 17.04
CA ARG A 190 -25.17 3.12 16.56
C ARG A 190 -24.96 1.75 17.20
N LEU A 191 -24.83 0.71 16.38
CA LEU A 191 -24.56 -0.64 16.82
C LEU A 191 -23.17 -0.75 17.47
N THR A 192 -23.09 -1.57 18.49
CA THR A 192 -21.80 -1.99 19.08
C THR A 192 -21.08 -2.93 18.13
N VAL A 193 -19.78 -3.12 18.32
CA VAL A 193 -18.98 -4.08 17.53
C VAL A 193 -19.55 -5.48 17.62
N GLN A 194 -20.05 -5.90 18.79
CA GLN A 194 -20.65 -7.22 18.99
C GLN A 194 -21.95 -7.39 18.20
N GLU A 195 -22.78 -6.36 18.16
CA GLU A 195 -24.01 -6.36 17.35
C GLU A 195 -23.70 -6.40 15.87
N CYS A 196 -22.75 -5.58 15.40
CA CYS A 196 -22.29 -5.64 14.00
C CYS A 196 -21.74 -7.03 13.63
N GLN A 197 -20.97 -7.67 14.51
CA GLN A 197 -20.47 -9.04 14.30
C GLN A 197 -21.59 -10.08 14.25
N ARG A 198 -22.65 -9.89 15.06
CA ARG A 198 -23.83 -10.73 15.01
C ARG A 198 -24.53 -10.63 13.67
N GLU A 199 -24.77 -9.42 13.16
CA GLU A 199 -25.39 -9.20 11.84
C GLU A 199 -24.61 -9.90 10.72
N VAL A 200 -23.27 -9.79 10.73
CA VAL A 200 -22.42 -10.52 9.76
C VAL A 200 -22.55 -12.03 9.93
N SER A 201 -22.59 -12.52 11.18
CA SER A 201 -22.75 -13.96 11.47
C SER A 201 -24.10 -14.48 10.98
N ASP A 202 -25.18 -13.73 11.20
CA ASP A 202 -26.53 -14.08 10.76
C ASP A 202 -26.62 -14.09 9.22
N PHE A 203 -25.99 -13.14 8.56
CA PHE A 203 -25.85 -13.13 7.10
C PHE A 203 -25.10 -14.36 6.59
N ILE A 204 -23.95 -14.71 7.19
CA ILE A 204 -23.18 -15.90 6.84
C ILE A 204 -24.01 -17.18 7.04
N GLN A 205 -24.77 -17.25 8.12
CA GLN A 205 -25.66 -18.40 8.34
C GLN A 205 -26.76 -18.46 7.28
N GLY A 206 -27.33 -17.34 6.88
CA GLY A 206 -28.28 -17.25 5.78
C GLY A 206 -27.69 -17.74 4.45
N TYR A 207 -26.44 -17.32 4.15
CA TYR A 207 -25.69 -17.80 2.99
C TYR A 207 -25.50 -19.33 3.00
N LEU A 208 -25.09 -19.88 4.13
CA LEU A 208 -24.88 -21.33 4.28
C LEU A 208 -26.20 -22.11 4.13
N ASN A 209 -27.28 -21.61 4.73
CA ASN A 209 -28.60 -22.23 4.61
C ASN A 209 -29.08 -22.21 3.14
N GLN A 210 -28.89 -21.14 2.41
CA GLN A 210 -29.25 -21.05 0.98
C GLN A 210 -28.42 -22.02 0.14
N ARG A 211 -27.11 -22.10 0.40
CA ARG A 211 -26.23 -23.06 -0.27
C ARG A 211 -26.69 -24.52 -0.04
N GLU A 212 -27.07 -24.86 1.18
CA GLU A 212 -27.60 -26.21 1.49
C GLU A 212 -28.95 -26.45 0.80
N LEU A 213 -29.83 -25.45 0.74
CA LEU A 213 -31.14 -25.54 0.10
C LEU A 213 -31.03 -25.78 -1.43
N VAL A 214 -30.12 -25.08 -2.09
CA VAL A 214 -29.86 -25.24 -3.54
C VAL A 214 -29.13 -26.55 -3.85
N GLY A 215 -28.35 -27.03 -2.91
CA GLY A 215 -27.39 -28.11 -3.03
C GLY A 215 -25.96 -27.60 -3.18
N PRO A 216 -25.06 -27.96 -2.25
CA PRO A 216 -23.71 -27.40 -2.17
C PRO A 216 -22.92 -27.54 -3.48
N GLU A 217 -23.01 -28.67 -4.15
CA GLU A 217 -22.31 -28.90 -5.41
C GLU A 217 -22.81 -27.96 -6.54
N LEU A 218 -24.14 -27.88 -6.68
CA LEU A 218 -24.75 -26.99 -7.69
C LEU A 218 -24.43 -25.52 -7.42
N TRP A 219 -24.45 -25.11 -6.15
CA TRP A 219 -24.11 -23.75 -5.74
C TRP A 219 -22.66 -23.40 -6.07
N ASP A 220 -21.72 -24.25 -5.67
CA ASP A 220 -20.29 -24.04 -5.88
C ASP A 220 -19.95 -24.06 -7.40
N GLU A 221 -20.57 -24.97 -8.17
CA GLU A 221 -20.42 -25.01 -9.62
C GLU A 221 -21.04 -23.78 -10.32
N ALA A 222 -22.13 -23.22 -9.80
CA ALA A 222 -22.70 -22.00 -10.36
C ALA A 222 -21.77 -20.79 -10.17
N ILE A 223 -21.12 -20.67 -9.01
CA ILE A 223 -20.09 -19.63 -8.77
C ILE A 223 -18.90 -19.84 -9.72
N LEU A 224 -18.41 -21.09 -9.84
CA LEU A 224 -17.31 -21.42 -10.75
C LEU A 224 -17.69 -21.11 -12.22
N TYR A 225 -18.90 -21.49 -12.64
CA TYR A 225 -19.43 -21.23 -13.98
C TYR A 225 -19.45 -19.74 -14.29
N ARG A 226 -19.90 -18.92 -13.36
CA ARG A 226 -19.89 -17.45 -13.47
C ARG A 226 -18.49 -16.92 -13.79
N TYR A 227 -17.46 -17.32 -13.04
CA TYR A 227 -16.08 -16.87 -13.26
C TYR A 227 -15.46 -17.47 -14.53
N LEU A 228 -15.81 -18.69 -14.91
CA LEU A 228 -15.37 -19.29 -16.18
C LEU A 228 -15.85 -18.50 -17.41
N HIS A 229 -17.02 -17.87 -17.31
CA HIS A 229 -17.65 -17.14 -18.42
C HIS A 229 -17.59 -15.62 -18.26
N MET A 230 -16.99 -15.13 -17.17
CA MET A 230 -16.85 -13.70 -16.93
C MET A 230 -15.84 -13.09 -17.89
N ALA A 231 -16.27 -12.06 -18.64
CA ALA A 231 -15.36 -11.25 -19.45
C ALA A 231 -14.59 -10.28 -18.54
N TYR A 232 -13.28 -10.19 -18.72
CA TYR A 232 -12.43 -9.26 -17.98
C TYR A 232 -11.31 -8.70 -18.85
N ASN A 233 -10.72 -7.57 -18.44
CA ASN A 233 -9.61 -6.96 -19.13
C ASN A 233 -8.26 -7.50 -18.63
N LYS A 234 -7.73 -8.53 -19.32
CA LYS A 234 -6.45 -9.16 -18.99
C LYS A 234 -5.30 -8.14 -18.96
N GLN A 235 -5.25 -7.20 -19.91
CA GLN A 235 -4.17 -6.21 -19.97
C GLN A 235 -4.17 -5.30 -18.72
N ALA A 236 -5.34 -4.97 -18.18
CA ALA A 236 -5.45 -4.17 -16.98
C ALA A 236 -4.82 -4.88 -15.76
N LEU A 237 -5.05 -6.19 -15.60
CA LEU A 237 -4.47 -6.99 -14.53
C LEU A 237 -2.93 -7.01 -14.58
N PHE A 238 -2.35 -7.08 -15.79
CA PHE A 238 -0.89 -7.17 -15.96
C PHE A 238 -0.17 -5.82 -15.96
N ARG A 239 -0.89 -4.69 -15.99
CA ARG A 239 -0.30 -3.36 -15.78
C ARG A 239 0.11 -3.09 -14.33
N GLY A 240 -0.42 -3.84 -13.39
CA GLY A 240 -0.19 -3.70 -11.96
C GLY A 240 -1.46 -3.32 -11.20
N ALA A 241 -1.34 -3.31 -9.89
CA ALA A 241 -2.45 -2.99 -9.00
C ALA A 241 -2.93 -1.54 -9.16
N PRO A 242 -4.24 -1.28 -9.16
CA PRO A 242 -4.79 0.07 -9.18
C PRO A 242 -4.39 0.84 -7.91
N LEU A 243 -4.30 2.15 -8.04
CA LEU A 243 -4.15 3.06 -6.92
C LEU A 243 -5.54 3.41 -6.39
N THR A 244 -6.00 2.68 -5.40
CA THR A 244 -7.25 2.95 -4.69
C THR A 244 -7.09 4.13 -3.73
N ASP A 245 -8.20 4.73 -3.28
CA ASP A 245 -8.13 5.83 -2.30
C ASP A 245 -7.61 5.33 -0.95
N TYR A 246 -8.01 4.13 -0.54
CA TYR A 246 -7.50 3.51 0.68
C TYR A 246 -5.99 3.20 0.59
N LYS A 247 -5.51 2.65 -0.54
CA LYS A 247 -4.07 2.47 -0.77
C LYS A 247 -3.31 3.79 -0.72
N ARG A 248 -3.90 4.87 -1.25
CA ARG A 248 -3.31 6.21 -1.19
C ARG A 248 -3.15 6.67 0.26
N SER A 249 -4.18 6.49 1.08
CA SER A 249 -4.11 6.80 2.51
C SER A 249 -3.02 6.00 3.25
N TRP A 250 -2.80 4.74 2.86
CA TRP A 250 -1.72 3.92 3.39
C TRP A 250 -0.33 4.46 3.03
N ILE A 251 -0.14 4.86 1.77
CA ILE A 251 1.12 5.45 1.30
C ILE A 251 1.36 6.78 2.01
N GLU A 252 0.33 7.56 2.24
CA GLU A 252 0.38 8.86 2.93
C GLU A 252 0.47 8.69 4.45
N GLY A 253 -0.31 7.79 5.03
CA GLY A 253 -0.31 7.48 6.47
C GLY A 253 0.92 6.73 6.95
N GLY A 254 1.63 6.04 6.05
CA GLY A 254 2.93 5.40 6.33
C GLY A 254 4.11 6.37 6.46
N LYS A 255 3.86 7.68 6.47
CA LYS A 255 4.87 8.66 6.82
C LYS A 255 5.19 8.53 8.31
N THR A 256 6.47 8.44 8.64
CA THR A 256 6.90 8.53 10.04
C THR A 256 6.55 9.89 10.61
N ASP A 257 6.41 10.01 11.93
CA ASP A 257 6.20 11.29 12.60
C ASP A 257 7.24 12.33 12.16
N LEU A 258 8.47 11.89 11.93
CA LEU A 258 9.52 12.74 11.36
C LEU A 258 9.18 13.20 9.94
N GLN A 259 8.67 12.34 9.07
CA GLN A 259 8.33 12.70 7.69
C GLN A 259 7.14 13.65 7.65
N LEU A 260 6.13 13.41 8.48
CA LEU A 260 4.99 14.31 8.67
C LEU A 260 5.48 15.68 9.15
N PHE A 261 6.26 15.70 10.23
CA PHE A 261 6.82 16.93 10.77
C PHE A 261 7.64 17.73 9.72
N VAL A 262 8.53 17.06 8.99
CA VAL A 262 9.34 17.72 7.94
C VAL A 262 8.47 18.23 6.80
N ASP A 263 7.45 17.45 6.37
CA ASP A 263 6.52 17.86 5.33
C ASP A 263 5.70 19.08 5.75
N ASP A 264 5.17 19.09 6.99
CA ASP A 264 4.41 20.21 7.57
C ASP A 264 5.28 21.46 7.63
N GLN A 265 6.54 21.34 8.10
CA GLN A 265 7.46 22.48 8.15
C GLN A 265 7.81 23.00 6.75
N LEU A 266 8.04 22.11 5.78
CA LEU A 266 8.28 22.54 4.40
C LEU A 266 7.07 23.26 3.81
N GLU A 267 5.85 22.82 4.13
CA GLU A 267 4.61 23.47 3.70
C GLU A 267 4.43 24.83 4.36
N GLU A 268 4.65 24.94 5.67
CA GLU A 268 4.62 26.19 6.43
C GLU A 268 5.63 27.22 5.88
N PHE A 269 6.80 26.76 5.48
CA PHE A 269 7.82 27.59 4.82
C PHE A 269 7.50 27.90 3.34
N GLY A 270 6.32 27.52 2.85
CA GLY A 270 5.93 27.71 1.45
C GLY A 270 6.68 26.83 0.47
N ASN A 271 7.14 25.67 0.92
CA ASN A 271 7.88 24.70 0.12
C ASN A 271 9.12 25.30 -0.55
N PRO A 272 10.10 25.78 0.18
CA PRO A 272 11.21 26.57 -0.32
C PRO A 272 12.11 25.80 -1.29
N ALA A 273 12.75 26.50 -2.18
CA ALA A 273 13.76 25.92 -3.05
C ALA A 273 15.08 25.62 -2.32
N VAL A 274 15.35 26.34 -1.24
CA VAL A 274 16.55 26.19 -0.41
C VAL A 274 16.14 26.11 1.06
N VAL A 275 16.70 25.18 1.82
CA VAL A 275 16.39 24.99 3.25
C VAL A 275 17.63 24.62 4.06
N LEU A 276 17.66 25.05 5.32
CA LEU A 276 18.61 24.58 6.31
C LEU A 276 17.94 23.54 7.22
N PRO A 277 18.52 22.37 7.43
CA PRO A 277 17.97 21.37 8.39
C PRO A 277 17.81 21.93 9.81
N GLY A 278 18.69 22.90 10.20
CA GLY A 278 18.59 23.60 11.48
C GLY A 278 17.26 24.34 11.65
N TRP A 279 16.76 25.03 10.62
CA TRP A 279 15.47 25.72 10.68
C TRP A 279 14.33 24.78 11.03
N ILE A 280 14.29 23.59 10.39
CA ILE A 280 13.29 22.57 10.68
C ILE A 280 13.47 22.07 12.12
N LYS A 281 14.71 21.84 12.55
CA LYS A 281 15.00 21.37 13.91
C LYS A 281 14.59 22.36 15.00
N GLU A 282 14.76 23.64 14.80
CA GLU A 282 14.40 24.70 15.74
C GLU A 282 12.87 24.81 15.98
N HIS A 283 12.06 24.34 15.01
CA HIS A 283 10.59 24.29 15.12
C HIS A 283 10.06 22.98 15.74
N MET A 284 10.95 22.12 16.27
CA MET A 284 10.52 20.92 16.97
C MET A 284 9.75 21.25 18.25
N ARG A 285 8.67 20.51 18.48
CA ARG A 285 7.88 20.64 19.72
C ARG A 285 8.61 19.99 20.89
N ASP A 286 8.28 20.43 22.10
CA ASP A 286 8.76 19.77 23.33
C ASP A 286 8.38 18.29 23.32
N GLY A 287 9.38 17.41 23.35
CA GLY A 287 9.19 15.95 23.28
C GLY A 287 9.67 15.30 21.98
N ASP A 288 9.81 16.05 20.90
CA ASP A 288 10.38 15.54 19.64
C ASP A 288 11.89 15.28 19.79
N ARG A 289 12.37 14.15 19.29
CA ARG A 289 13.77 13.73 19.45
C ARG A 289 14.46 13.45 18.10
N PHE A 290 14.13 14.20 17.07
CA PHE A 290 14.74 14.01 15.76
C PHE A 290 16.10 14.69 15.66
N THR A 291 17.07 13.98 15.10
CA THR A 291 18.39 14.54 14.83
C THR A 291 18.41 15.24 13.48
N GLU A 292 19.33 16.21 13.28
CA GLU A 292 19.52 16.81 11.96
C GLU A 292 19.84 15.78 10.86
N GLU A 293 20.53 14.68 11.18
CA GLU A 293 20.83 13.64 10.19
C GLU A 293 19.57 12.91 9.73
N GLN A 294 18.63 12.67 10.63
CA GLN A 294 17.31 12.11 10.28
C GLN A 294 16.51 13.09 9.40
N ILE A 295 16.49 14.39 9.74
CA ILE A 295 15.87 15.44 8.92
C ILE A 295 16.50 15.49 7.54
N ARG A 296 17.83 15.43 7.42
CA ARG A 296 18.56 15.35 6.14
C ARG A 296 18.17 14.12 5.33
N GLY A 297 17.90 12.98 5.99
CA GLY A 297 17.37 11.78 5.36
C GLY A 297 16.06 12.05 4.64
N VAL A 298 15.09 12.64 5.33
CA VAL A 298 13.78 12.99 4.77
C VAL A 298 13.90 14.04 3.65
N LEU A 299 14.76 15.05 3.82
CA LEU A 299 14.99 16.05 2.77
C LEU A 299 15.52 15.42 1.47
N ARG A 300 16.40 14.39 1.55
CA ARG A 300 16.84 13.64 0.36
C ARG A 300 15.67 12.94 -0.33
N GLU A 301 14.77 12.32 0.43
CA GLU A 301 13.55 11.68 -0.10
C GLU A 301 12.62 12.69 -0.80
N ARG A 302 12.63 13.95 -0.35
CA ARG A 302 11.86 15.05 -0.95
C ARG A 302 12.58 15.73 -2.14
N GLY A 303 13.71 15.16 -2.57
CA GLY A 303 14.47 15.64 -3.73
C GLY A 303 15.37 16.84 -3.45
N TYR A 304 15.65 17.11 -2.17
CA TYR A 304 16.68 18.08 -1.82
C TYR A 304 18.07 17.45 -1.85
N VAL A 305 19.05 18.20 -2.31
CA VAL A 305 20.46 17.79 -2.39
C VAL A 305 21.30 18.76 -1.59
N ALA A 306 22.24 18.25 -0.79
CA ALA A 306 23.16 19.11 -0.05
C ALA A 306 24.06 19.89 -1.01
N ALA A 307 24.23 21.20 -0.78
CA ALA A 307 25.22 22.01 -1.50
C ALA A 307 26.62 21.49 -1.23
N LYS A 308 27.46 21.40 -2.27
CA LYS A 308 28.86 20.97 -2.12
C LYS A 308 29.65 21.92 -1.25
N GLU A 309 29.44 23.22 -1.45
CA GLU A 309 30.13 24.27 -0.72
C GLU A 309 29.19 25.01 0.24
N ALA A 310 29.78 25.60 1.28
CA ALA A 310 29.04 26.43 2.21
C ALA A 310 28.82 27.83 1.61
N VAL A 311 27.57 28.28 1.65
CA VAL A 311 27.12 29.57 1.14
C VAL A 311 27.13 30.61 2.26
N ARG A 312 27.57 31.83 1.96
CA ARG A 312 27.44 32.97 2.88
C ARG A 312 26.11 33.69 2.59
N TYR A 313 25.35 33.97 3.64
CA TYR A 313 24.11 34.76 3.55
C TYR A 313 23.99 35.67 4.77
N VAL A 314 23.12 36.66 4.69
CA VAL A 314 22.82 37.57 5.81
C VAL A 314 21.55 37.06 6.48
N ASP A 315 21.61 36.80 7.78
CA ASP A 315 20.46 36.34 8.56
C ASP A 315 19.53 37.52 8.93
N HIS A 316 18.41 37.20 9.58
CA HIS A 316 17.39 38.15 10.02
C HIS A 316 17.93 39.21 11.02
N GLU A 317 19.03 38.91 11.70
CA GLU A 317 19.72 39.83 12.62
C GLU A 317 20.73 40.75 11.89
N GLY A 318 20.90 40.56 10.58
CA GLY A 318 21.90 41.29 9.77
C GLY A 318 23.33 40.76 9.88
N VAL A 319 23.49 39.54 10.46
CA VAL A 319 24.81 38.92 10.62
C VAL A 319 25.12 38.05 9.42
N THR A 320 26.33 38.12 8.90
CA THR A 320 26.78 37.24 7.83
C THR A 320 27.12 35.87 8.38
N ARG A 321 26.31 34.86 7.97
CA ARG A 321 26.52 33.45 8.32
C ARG A 321 27.03 32.62 7.16
N ARG A 322 27.71 31.55 7.45
CA ARG A 322 28.17 30.56 6.46
C ARG A 322 27.60 29.19 6.78
N CYS A 323 26.83 28.62 5.86
CA CYS A 323 26.16 27.34 6.07
C CYS A 323 26.17 26.45 4.83
N ARG A 324 25.99 25.14 5.01
CA ARG A 324 25.66 24.21 3.96
C ARG A 324 24.14 24.04 3.90
N CYS A 325 23.54 24.50 2.82
CA CYS A 325 22.11 24.41 2.60
C CYS A 325 21.72 23.16 1.78
N TRP A 326 20.44 22.87 1.76
CA TRP A 326 19.82 21.82 0.97
C TRP A 326 18.96 22.46 -0.11
N ILE A 327 19.09 21.99 -1.35
CA ILE A 327 18.56 22.64 -2.54
C ILE A 327 17.66 21.66 -3.29
N ASN A 328 16.42 22.07 -3.56
CA ASN A 328 15.52 21.34 -4.45
C ASN A 328 15.67 21.87 -5.87
N LYS A 329 16.39 21.14 -6.72
CA LYS A 329 16.70 21.52 -8.11
C LYS A 329 15.46 21.74 -8.98
N LYS A 330 14.34 21.03 -8.70
CA LYS A 330 13.11 21.18 -9.49
C LYS A 330 12.38 22.50 -9.22
N ARG A 331 12.64 23.13 -8.08
CA ARG A 331 11.99 24.37 -7.65
C ARG A 331 12.82 25.62 -7.97
N LEU A 332 14.13 25.46 -8.10
CA LEU A 332 14.99 26.49 -8.69
C LEU A 332 14.96 26.27 -10.21
N SER A 333 14.11 27.03 -10.89
CA SER A 333 13.98 26.99 -12.36
C SER A 333 15.23 27.56 -13.02
N LEU A 334 16.24 26.72 -13.26
CA LEU A 334 17.46 27.14 -13.97
C LEU A 334 18.07 25.98 -14.73
N ASP A 335 18.58 26.27 -15.91
CA ASP A 335 19.27 25.41 -16.87
C ASP A 335 20.54 24.73 -16.32
N GLY A 336 20.44 24.04 -15.18
CA GLY A 336 21.50 23.23 -14.60
C GLY A 336 22.63 23.97 -13.89
N VAL A 337 22.71 25.28 -13.94
CA VAL A 337 23.74 26.11 -13.28
C VAL A 337 23.11 26.96 -12.18
N LEU A 338 23.32 26.56 -10.93
CA LEU A 338 22.93 27.36 -9.76
C LEU A 338 23.98 28.45 -9.50
N VAL A 339 23.57 29.69 -9.65
CA VAL A 339 24.42 30.84 -9.29
C VAL A 339 24.36 31.03 -7.77
N THR A 340 25.51 31.06 -7.11
CA THR A 340 25.66 31.28 -5.66
C THR A 340 24.82 32.44 -5.13
N LYS A 341 24.68 33.51 -5.93
CA LYS A 341 23.89 34.70 -5.60
C LYS A 341 22.40 34.38 -5.40
N GLN A 342 21.80 33.48 -6.20
CA GLN A 342 20.38 33.13 -6.08
C GLN A 342 20.13 32.27 -4.84
N VAL A 343 21.02 31.32 -4.55
CA VAL A 343 20.95 30.52 -3.32
C VAL A 343 21.10 31.42 -2.10
N ARG A 344 21.99 32.37 -2.14
CA ARG A 344 22.19 33.39 -1.08
C ARG A 344 20.92 34.21 -0.85
N ASN A 345 20.36 34.75 -1.92
CA ASN A 345 19.15 35.57 -1.83
C ASN A 345 17.98 34.78 -1.29
N GLU A 346 17.84 33.52 -1.71
CA GLU A 346 16.78 32.63 -1.22
C GLU A 346 16.99 32.26 0.27
N LEU A 347 18.22 32.02 0.71
CA LEU A 347 18.53 31.79 2.12
C LEU A 347 18.16 33.01 2.97
N THR A 348 18.57 34.23 2.56
CA THR A 348 18.21 35.45 3.28
C THR A 348 16.70 35.68 3.29
N ARG A 349 16.01 35.44 2.17
CA ARG A 349 14.55 35.53 2.09
C ARG A 349 13.86 34.56 3.05
N MET A 350 14.32 33.33 3.10
CA MET A 350 13.76 32.28 3.96
C MET A 350 14.03 32.54 5.44
N ASP A 351 15.24 33.00 5.79
CA ASP A 351 15.58 33.34 7.17
C ASP A 351 14.70 34.48 7.69
N ASN A 352 14.50 35.51 6.87
CA ASN A 352 13.58 36.63 7.18
C ASN A 352 12.10 36.18 7.25
N LEU A 353 11.69 35.19 6.46
CA LEU A 353 10.35 34.65 6.51
C LEU A 353 10.10 33.87 7.81
N ILE A 354 11.07 33.07 8.23
CA ILE A 354 10.97 32.18 9.40
C ILE A 354 11.04 32.96 10.70
N TYR A 355 11.96 33.91 10.81
CA TYR A 355 12.24 34.64 12.06
C TYR A 355 11.70 36.08 12.09
N GLY A 356 11.11 36.52 10.99
CA GLY A 356 10.66 37.90 10.82
C GLY A 356 11.79 38.88 10.41
N THR A 357 11.44 39.94 9.71
CA THR A 357 12.40 40.99 9.34
C THR A 357 12.71 41.83 10.57
N CYS A 358 13.97 41.87 11.00
CA CYS A 358 14.43 42.93 11.86
C CYS A 358 14.35 44.27 11.10
N ASN A 359 13.48 45.20 11.52
CA ASN A 359 13.39 46.53 11.00
C ASN A 359 14.69 47.30 11.32
N LYS A 360 15.75 47.12 10.50
CA LYS A 360 16.88 48.04 10.43
C LYS A 360 17.09 48.42 8.95
N ALA A 361 16.61 49.59 8.63
CA ALA A 361 17.14 50.36 7.54
C ALA A 361 18.63 50.64 7.82
N ASP A 362 19.55 49.79 7.35
CA ASP A 362 20.98 50.03 7.18
C ASP A 362 21.67 48.70 6.78
N ALA A 363 21.41 48.22 5.59
CA ALA A 363 22.24 47.21 4.97
C ALA A 363 22.69 47.66 3.57
N ALA A 364 23.31 48.81 3.54
CA ALA A 364 24.10 49.24 2.41
C ALA A 364 25.57 48.88 2.67
N ASN A 365 25.91 47.61 2.58
CA ASN A 365 27.27 47.14 2.36
C ASN A 365 27.18 45.71 1.81
N ASP A 366 26.96 45.61 0.50
CA ASP A 366 27.22 44.37 -0.22
C ASP A 366 28.73 44.04 -0.05
N PRO A 367 29.07 42.85 0.46
CA PRO A 367 30.44 42.40 0.41
C PRO A 367 30.88 42.27 -1.04
N PRO A 368 32.15 42.58 -1.38
CA PRO A 368 32.62 42.61 -2.77
C PRO A 368 32.37 41.28 -3.46
N ASP A 369 31.86 41.33 -4.69
CA ASP A 369 31.60 40.21 -5.59
C ASP A 369 32.90 39.48 -5.96
N ASP A 370 33.34 38.53 -5.18
CA ASP A 370 34.50 37.69 -5.48
C ASP A 370 34.16 36.22 -5.76
N ASP A 371 32.87 35.89 -5.95
CA ASP A 371 32.45 34.52 -6.16
C ASP A 371 31.53 34.35 -7.37
N THR A 372 32.06 34.53 -8.57
CA THR A 372 31.49 33.95 -9.80
C THR A 372 31.90 32.47 -9.94
N GLN A 373 31.59 31.65 -8.98
CA GLN A 373 31.75 30.21 -9.14
C GLN A 373 30.37 29.57 -9.41
N SER A 374 30.28 28.95 -10.58
CA SER A 374 29.14 28.09 -10.92
C SER A 374 29.21 26.79 -10.15
N PHE A 375 28.13 26.44 -9.41
CA PHE A 375 28.01 25.13 -8.83
C PHE A 375 27.71 24.09 -9.92
N ILE A 376 28.62 23.19 -10.17
CA ILE A 376 28.37 21.95 -10.94
C ILE A 376 27.99 20.87 -9.92
N PHE A 377 26.83 20.29 -10.07
CA PHE A 377 26.33 19.20 -9.24
C PHE A 377 26.64 17.85 -9.86
#